data_031e6057e9d619256433eba511c1863c
#
_entry.id   031e6057e9d619256433eba511c1863c
#
_cell.length_a   1.000
_cell.length_b   1.000
_cell.length_c   1.000
_cell.angle_alpha   90.00
_cell.angle_beta   90.00
_cell.angle_gamma   90.00
#
_symmetry.space_group_name_H-M   'P 1'
#
loop_
_entity.id
_entity.type
_entity.pdbx_description
1 polymer ?
#
loop_
_entity_poly.entity_id
_entity_poly.type
_entity_poly.pdbx_seq_one_letter_code
_entity_poly.pdbx_strand_id
1 'polypeptide(L)'
;HQFLPYIVLVIDEFADLIMTAGKEVETPIARLAQLARAIGIHLIIATQRPSVNVITGIIKANFPARLAFRVTSKIDSRTILDTQGADQLIGRGDMLFTQGNDVTRIQCAFVDTPEIQKLTEFIGSQRGYAQAHLLPEYVGEESSLDMSDLGERDPLFREAAEVLVIAQQGSASLIQRKLKLGYNRAGRLIDQLEAAGIVGPFEGSKARQVLIRDMQALEQFFNQ
;
A
#
# COMPACT_ATOMS: atom_id res chain seq x y z
N HIS A 1 14.97 -21.59 17.71
CA HIS A 1 14.21 -20.35 17.66
C HIS A 1 14.87 -19.40 16.66
N GLN A 2 14.10 -18.85 15.74
CA GLN A 2 14.59 -17.84 14.81
C GLN A 2 14.18 -16.46 15.34
N PHE A 3 15.13 -15.52 15.42
CA PHE A 3 14.84 -14.15 15.77
C PHE A 3 14.15 -13.46 14.56
N LEU A 4 13.00 -12.85 14.82
CA LEU A 4 12.30 -12.04 13.83
C LEU A 4 12.51 -10.55 14.16
N PRO A 5 12.93 -9.71 13.21
CA PRO A 5 13.09 -8.28 13.45
C PRO A 5 11.72 -7.61 13.63
N TYR A 6 11.72 -6.48 14.34
CA TYR A 6 10.57 -5.58 14.32
C TYR A 6 10.41 -4.95 12.93
N ILE A 7 9.16 -4.82 12.51
CA ILE A 7 8.80 -4.15 11.25
C ILE A 7 7.95 -2.94 11.61
N VAL A 8 8.28 -1.77 11.09
CA VAL A 8 7.49 -0.55 11.22
C VAL A 8 7.01 -0.14 9.85
N LEU A 9 5.69 -0.22 9.64
CA LEU A 9 5.04 0.26 8.41
C LEU A 9 4.61 1.71 8.64
N VAL A 10 5.12 2.61 7.81
CA VAL A 10 4.78 4.04 7.83
C VAL A 10 4.02 4.39 6.56
N ILE A 11 2.83 4.95 6.71
CA ILE A 11 2.02 5.50 5.61
C ILE A 11 1.85 6.99 5.90
N ASP A 12 2.46 7.85 5.08
CA ASP A 12 2.51 9.31 5.30
C ASP A 12 1.23 10.02 4.83
N GLU A 13 0.55 9.51 3.79
CA GLU A 13 -0.75 10.02 3.36
C GLU A 13 -1.71 8.89 3.02
N PHE A 14 -2.46 8.49 4.03
CA PHE A 14 -3.40 7.37 3.93
C PHE A 14 -4.60 7.68 3.00
N ALA A 15 -4.99 8.95 2.89
CA ALA A 15 -6.08 9.34 2.01
C ALA A 15 -5.77 9.01 0.55
N ASP A 16 -4.54 9.23 0.10
CA ASP A 16 -4.16 8.93 -1.29
C ASP A 16 -4.21 7.42 -1.56
N LEU A 17 -3.85 6.59 -0.58
CA LEU A 17 -3.94 5.15 -0.68
C LEU A 17 -5.41 4.68 -0.78
N ILE A 18 -6.28 5.19 0.11
CA ILE A 18 -7.72 4.88 0.09
C ILE A 18 -8.40 5.37 -1.19
N MET A 19 -8.03 6.56 -1.68
CA MET A 19 -8.60 7.12 -2.92
C MET A 19 -8.18 6.34 -4.16
N THR A 20 -7.00 5.71 -4.15
CA THR A 20 -6.46 4.96 -5.29
C THR A 20 -6.92 3.51 -5.29
N ALA A 21 -6.89 2.83 -4.15
CA ALA A 21 -7.15 1.39 -4.01
C ALA A 21 -8.47 1.08 -3.28
N GLY A 22 -9.17 2.10 -2.80
CA GLY A 22 -10.48 1.95 -2.18
C GLY A 22 -10.48 1.10 -0.92
N LYS A 23 -11.59 0.41 -0.68
CA LYS A 23 -11.80 -0.44 0.49
C LYS A 23 -10.93 -1.71 0.50
N GLU A 24 -10.34 -2.08 -0.62
CA GLU A 24 -9.46 -3.24 -0.73
C GLU A 24 -8.23 -3.13 0.19
N VAL A 25 -7.79 -1.90 0.50
CA VAL A 25 -6.66 -1.64 1.40
C VAL A 25 -7.08 -1.56 2.87
N GLU A 26 -8.31 -1.14 3.15
CA GLU A 26 -8.80 -0.94 4.52
C GLU A 26 -8.78 -2.25 5.32
N THR A 27 -9.28 -3.34 4.74
CA THR A 27 -9.34 -4.65 5.42
C THR A 27 -7.96 -5.22 5.75
N PRO A 28 -6.98 -5.29 4.83
CA PRO A 28 -5.62 -5.70 5.16
C PRO A 28 -4.95 -4.85 6.24
N ILE A 29 -5.12 -3.53 6.23
CA ILE A 29 -4.56 -2.65 7.24
C ILE A 29 -5.20 -2.90 8.61
N ALA A 30 -6.53 -3.07 8.67
CA ALA A 30 -7.22 -3.40 9.91
C ALA A 30 -6.74 -4.77 10.45
N ARG A 31 -6.58 -5.79 9.61
CA ARG A 31 -6.04 -7.09 9.99
C ARG A 31 -4.60 -6.99 10.51
N LEU A 32 -3.74 -6.20 9.87
CA LEU A 32 -2.39 -5.94 10.36
C LEU A 32 -2.41 -5.29 11.74
N ALA A 33 -3.24 -4.27 11.95
CA ALA A 33 -3.37 -3.60 13.23
C ALA A 33 -3.84 -4.54 14.36
N GLN A 34 -4.74 -5.48 14.04
CA GLN A 34 -5.27 -6.45 15.00
C GLN A 34 -4.27 -7.56 15.35
N LEU A 35 -3.65 -8.17 14.35
CA LEU A 35 -2.92 -9.43 14.49
C LEU A 35 -1.40 -9.24 14.57
N ALA A 36 -0.86 -8.26 13.87
CA ALA A 36 0.57 -8.14 13.69
C ALA A 36 1.31 -7.57 14.93
N ARG A 37 0.58 -6.97 15.88
CA ARG A 37 1.15 -6.50 17.15
C ARG A 37 1.90 -7.61 17.90
N ALA A 38 1.33 -8.81 17.94
CA ALA A 38 1.90 -9.94 18.66
C ALA A 38 3.23 -10.45 18.07
N ILE A 39 3.46 -10.18 16.79
CA ILE A 39 4.66 -10.59 16.05
C ILE A 39 5.64 -9.45 15.80
N GLY A 40 5.40 -8.27 16.39
CA GLY A 40 6.32 -7.14 16.33
C GLY A 40 6.20 -6.28 15.06
N ILE A 41 5.02 -6.23 14.43
CA ILE A 41 4.74 -5.28 13.35
C ILE A 41 3.96 -4.09 13.92
N HIS A 42 4.48 -2.90 13.70
CA HIS A 42 3.91 -1.63 14.16
C HIS A 42 3.49 -0.78 12.96
N LEU A 43 2.36 -0.08 13.10
CA LEU A 43 1.82 0.75 12.05
C LEU A 43 1.75 2.21 12.51
N ILE A 44 2.24 3.10 11.66
CA ILE A 44 2.09 4.55 11.79
C ILE A 44 1.35 5.03 10.54
N ILE A 45 0.12 5.52 10.73
CA ILE A 45 -0.72 5.97 9.63
C ILE A 45 -0.99 7.45 9.82
N ALA A 46 -0.60 8.25 8.84
CA ALA A 46 -0.84 9.69 8.83
C ALA A 46 -1.69 10.10 7.63
N THR A 47 -2.38 11.23 7.75
CA THR A 47 -3.09 11.86 6.65
C THR A 47 -3.23 13.36 6.89
N GLN A 48 -3.17 14.15 5.84
CA GLN A 48 -3.48 15.57 5.83
C GLN A 48 -4.95 15.83 5.46
N ARG A 49 -5.72 14.77 5.15
CA ARG A 49 -7.14 14.85 4.75
C ARG A 49 -8.02 14.02 5.69
N PRO A 50 -8.26 14.49 6.92
CA PRO A 50 -8.97 13.74 7.94
C PRO A 50 -10.49 13.74 7.68
N SER A 51 -10.93 13.00 6.68
CA SER A 51 -12.36 12.82 6.38
C SER A 51 -12.89 11.51 6.92
N VAL A 52 -14.20 11.42 7.11
CA VAL A 52 -14.89 10.19 7.56
C VAL A 52 -14.74 9.02 6.57
N ASN A 53 -14.48 9.32 5.29
CA ASN A 53 -14.21 8.31 4.27
C ASN A 53 -12.80 7.73 4.34
N VAL A 54 -11.88 8.42 4.98
CA VAL A 54 -10.48 8.02 5.18
C VAL A 54 -10.30 7.42 6.57
N ILE A 55 -10.76 8.12 7.60
CA ILE A 55 -10.69 7.69 9.01
C ILE A 55 -12.03 7.06 9.38
N THR A 56 -12.24 5.85 8.90
CA THR A 56 -13.48 5.10 9.09
C THR A 56 -13.60 4.53 10.51
N GLY A 57 -14.79 4.03 10.86
CA GLY A 57 -14.99 3.32 12.12
C GLY A 57 -14.10 2.09 12.28
N ILE A 58 -13.80 1.38 11.18
CA ILE A 58 -12.91 0.21 11.17
C ILE A 58 -11.47 0.64 11.52
N ILE A 59 -10.99 1.71 10.91
CA ILE A 59 -9.67 2.27 11.22
C ILE A 59 -9.61 2.72 12.69
N LYS A 60 -10.58 3.50 13.15
CA LYS A 60 -10.59 3.98 14.55
C LYS A 60 -10.64 2.87 15.59
N ALA A 61 -11.37 1.81 15.32
CA ALA A 61 -11.46 0.64 16.22
C ALA A 61 -10.13 -0.09 16.40
N ASN A 62 -9.27 -0.06 15.37
CA ASN A 62 -7.99 -0.78 15.36
C ASN A 62 -6.78 0.10 15.70
N PHE A 63 -6.97 1.42 15.73
CA PHE A 63 -5.95 2.41 16.09
C PHE A 63 -6.39 3.19 17.34
N PRO A 64 -6.22 2.61 18.54
CA PRO A 64 -6.64 3.25 19.79
C PRO A 64 -5.75 4.44 20.17
N ALA A 65 -4.48 4.44 19.80
CA ALA A 65 -3.58 5.57 19.99
C ALA A 65 -3.71 6.52 18.79
N ARG A 66 -4.20 7.72 19.04
CA ARG A 66 -4.43 8.74 18.00
C ARG A 66 -3.84 10.06 18.41
N LEU A 67 -3.32 10.79 17.47
CA LEU A 67 -2.82 12.14 17.69
C LEU A 67 -3.30 13.09 16.58
N ALA A 68 -3.53 14.32 16.94
CA ALA A 68 -3.85 15.38 16.00
C ALA A 68 -3.00 16.62 16.30
N PHE A 69 -2.31 17.08 15.29
CA PHE A 69 -1.81 18.45 15.27
C PHE A 69 -2.94 19.42 14.94
N ARG A 70 -2.63 20.72 14.86
CA ARG A 70 -3.64 21.72 14.57
C ARG A 70 -4.38 21.42 13.27
N VAL A 71 -5.70 21.40 13.36
CA VAL A 71 -6.62 21.35 12.21
C VAL A 71 -7.43 22.65 12.15
N THR A 72 -8.04 22.93 11.00
CA THR A 72 -8.82 24.16 10.81
C THR A 72 -10.30 23.99 11.19
N SER A 73 -10.78 22.75 11.24
CA SER A 73 -12.18 22.41 11.46
C SER A 73 -12.38 21.60 12.73
N LYS A 74 -13.43 21.93 13.49
CA LYS A 74 -13.91 21.12 14.63
C LYS A 74 -14.37 19.72 14.18
N ILE A 75 -14.83 19.60 12.92
CA ILE A 75 -15.23 18.32 12.34
C ILE A 75 -14.02 17.42 12.20
N ASP A 76 -12.89 17.96 11.70
CA ASP A 76 -11.65 17.21 11.54
C ASP A 76 -11.12 16.72 12.90
N SER A 77 -11.17 17.57 13.93
CA SER A 77 -10.82 17.17 15.30
C SER A 77 -11.65 15.97 15.76
N ARG A 78 -12.96 16.00 15.56
CA ARG A 78 -13.87 14.89 15.92
C ARG A 78 -13.61 13.65 15.07
N THR A 79 -13.31 13.84 13.79
CA THR A 79 -13.01 12.72 12.90
C THR A 79 -11.78 11.95 13.37
N ILE A 80 -10.75 12.64 13.84
CA ILE A 80 -9.51 12.00 14.32
C ILE A 80 -9.67 11.48 15.74
N LEU A 81 -10.10 12.34 16.67
CA LEU A 81 -10.00 12.12 18.11
C LEU A 81 -11.33 11.73 18.78
N ASP A 82 -12.44 11.73 18.05
CA ASP A 82 -13.81 11.62 18.58
C ASP A 82 -14.21 12.79 19.51
N THR A 83 -13.35 13.81 19.66
CA THR A 83 -13.56 15.00 20.47
C THR A 83 -13.10 16.26 19.74
N GLN A 84 -13.51 17.44 20.27
CA GLN A 84 -13.05 18.74 19.78
C GLN A 84 -11.73 19.11 20.45
N GLY A 85 -11.08 20.15 19.93
CA GLY A 85 -9.93 20.80 20.57
C GLY A 85 -8.70 20.93 19.68
N ALA A 86 -8.53 20.05 18.67
CA ALA A 86 -7.40 20.16 17.73
C ALA A 86 -7.49 21.43 16.86
N ASP A 87 -8.67 21.98 16.67
CA ASP A 87 -8.91 23.27 16.00
C ASP A 87 -8.42 24.48 16.81
N GLN A 88 -8.22 24.31 18.13
CA GLN A 88 -7.77 25.34 19.05
C GLN A 88 -6.27 25.31 19.35
N LEU A 89 -5.55 24.35 18.77
CA LEU A 89 -4.10 24.23 18.92
C LEU A 89 -3.37 25.41 18.26
N ILE A 90 -2.23 25.77 18.85
CA ILE A 90 -1.41 26.90 18.37
C ILE A 90 -0.68 26.54 17.06
N GLY A 91 -0.37 25.28 16.84
CA GLY A 91 0.54 24.81 15.77
C GLY A 91 1.97 24.65 16.28
N ARG A 92 2.94 24.49 15.37
CA ARG A 92 4.36 24.34 15.71
C ARG A 92 4.65 23.21 16.70
N GLY A 93 4.04 22.06 16.48
CA GLY A 93 4.24 20.89 17.33
C GLY A 93 3.28 20.78 18.52
N ASP A 94 2.36 21.72 18.71
CA ASP A 94 1.27 21.62 19.68
C ASP A 94 0.27 20.56 19.17
N MET A 95 0.03 19.53 19.97
CA MET A 95 -0.83 18.41 19.58
C MET A 95 -1.71 17.91 20.70
N LEU A 96 -2.79 17.21 20.32
CA LEU A 96 -3.58 16.38 21.22
C LEU A 96 -3.27 14.92 20.96
N PHE A 97 -3.08 14.16 22.01
CA PHE A 97 -2.87 12.72 21.99
C PHE A 97 -3.95 12.03 22.81
N THR A 98 -4.49 10.92 22.29
CA THR A 98 -5.42 10.06 23.03
C THR A 98 -5.01 8.61 22.92
N GLN A 99 -5.16 7.90 24.04
CA GLN A 99 -5.04 6.44 24.09
C GLN A 99 -6.15 5.92 25.02
N GLY A 100 -7.30 5.62 24.43
CA GLY A 100 -8.53 5.33 25.17
C GLY A 100 -9.40 6.57 25.34
N ASN A 101 -9.85 6.88 26.56
CA ASN A 101 -10.82 7.95 26.81
C ASN A 101 -10.17 9.30 27.16
N ASP A 102 -8.91 9.30 27.56
CA ASP A 102 -8.25 10.52 28.02
C ASP A 102 -7.52 11.22 26.85
N VAL A 103 -7.65 12.55 26.83
CA VAL A 103 -6.95 13.40 25.84
C VAL A 103 -5.90 14.22 26.56
N THR A 104 -4.67 14.08 26.15
CA THR A 104 -3.53 14.83 26.68
C THR A 104 -3.03 15.82 25.64
N ARG A 105 -2.85 17.08 26.05
CA ARG A 105 -2.19 18.08 25.20
C ARG A 105 -0.69 18.04 25.42
N ILE A 106 0.07 17.95 24.35
CA ILE A 106 1.52 17.80 24.36
C ILE A 106 2.12 18.85 23.43
N GLN A 107 3.13 19.57 23.93
CA GLN A 107 3.97 20.43 23.09
C GLN A 107 5.18 19.62 22.62
N CYS A 108 5.20 19.25 21.35
CA CYS A 108 6.37 18.66 20.72
C CYS A 108 7.38 19.73 20.30
N ALA A 109 8.63 19.32 20.13
CA ALA A 109 9.61 20.13 19.45
C ALA A 109 9.14 20.40 18.00
N PHE A 110 9.27 21.63 17.56
CA PHE A 110 9.02 21.99 16.17
C PHE A 110 10.22 21.58 15.33
N VAL A 111 9.97 20.83 14.26
CA VAL A 111 10.98 20.44 13.28
C VAL A 111 10.58 20.99 11.94
N ASP A 112 11.46 21.78 11.32
CA ASP A 112 11.21 22.43 10.04
C ASP A 112 12.04 21.80 8.91
N THR A 113 11.75 22.17 7.67
CA THR A 113 12.37 21.64 6.47
C THR A 113 13.91 21.61 6.49
N PRO A 114 14.63 22.67 6.98
CA PRO A 114 16.09 22.63 7.04
C PRO A 114 16.66 21.57 7.97
N GLU A 115 15.95 21.25 9.07
CA GLU A 115 16.37 20.22 10.01
C GLU A 115 16.07 18.82 9.44
N ILE A 116 14.92 18.66 8.79
CA ILE A 116 14.56 17.43 8.10
C ILE A 116 15.59 17.13 7.00
N GLN A 117 15.99 18.15 6.22
CA GLN A 117 16.99 17.98 5.18
C GLN A 117 18.32 17.50 5.75
N LYS A 118 18.83 18.14 6.80
CA LYS A 118 20.08 17.71 7.46
C LYS A 118 20.00 16.27 7.99
N LEU A 119 18.85 15.89 8.56
CA LEU A 119 18.62 14.55 9.08
C LEU A 119 18.61 13.52 7.95
N THR A 120 17.90 13.78 6.87
CA THR A 120 17.82 12.88 5.72
C THR A 120 19.16 12.76 4.98
N GLU A 121 19.93 13.85 4.86
CA GLU A 121 21.30 13.84 4.32
C GLU A 121 22.23 12.99 5.21
N PHE A 122 22.13 13.15 6.53
CA PHE A 122 22.90 12.33 7.48
C PHE A 122 22.56 10.85 7.37
N ILE A 123 21.27 10.49 7.31
CA ILE A 123 20.81 9.10 7.13
C ILE A 123 21.31 8.56 5.78
N GLY A 124 21.15 9.32 4.70
CA GLY A 124 21.55 8.93 3.35
C GLY A 124 23.06 8.77 3.16
N SER A 125 23.88 9.47 3.96
CA SER A 125 25.35 9.34 3.94
C SER A 125 25.87 8.07 4.60
N GLN A 126 25.04 7.37 5.34
CA GLN A 126 25.45 6.15 6.04
C GLN A 126 25.44 4.94 5.08
N ARG A 127 26.23 3.93 5.43
CA ARG A 127 26.24 2.68 4.67
C ARG A 127 24.92 1.95 4.86
N GLY A 128 24.18 1.77 3.77
CA GLY A 128 22.94 1.00 3.72
C GLY A 128 23.11 -0.31 2.95
N TYR A 129 22.01 -1.02 2.79
CA TYR A 129 21.93 -2.16 1.88
C TYR A 129 21.92 -1.69 0.43
N ALA A 130 22.44 -2.50 -0.48
CA ALA A 130 22.48 -2.17 -1.90
C ALA A 130 21.08 -2.05 -2.52
N GLN A 131 20.11 -2.76 -1.97
CA GLN A 131 18.71 -2.78 -2.42
C GLN A 131 17.77 -2.84 -1.23
N ALA A 132 16.53 -2.36 -1.41
CA ALA A 132 15.48 -2.53 -0.45
C ALA A 132 15.19 -4.03 -0.22
N HIS A 133 14.79 -4.39 1.00
CA HIS A 133 14.31 -5.74 1.29
C HIS A 133 13.00 -5.99 0.52
N LEU A 134 13.02 -6.98 -0.37
CA LEU A 134 11.83 -7.36 -1.11
C LEU A 134 10.93 -8.20 -0.21
N LEU A 135 9.69 -7.76 -0.05
CA LEU A 135 8.66 -8.55 0.61
C LEU A 135 8.11 -9.59 -0.36
N PRO A 136 7.65 -10.76 0.14
CA PRO A 136 6.94 -11.72 -0.69
C PRO A 136 5.73 -11.06 -1.36
N GLU A 137 5.48 -11.40 -2.62
CA GLU A 137 4.25 -10.97 -3.27
C GLU A 137 3.05 -11.65 -2.60
N TYR A 138 1.99 -10.88 -2.37
CA TYR A 138 0.74 -11.44 -1.88
C TYR A 138 0.03 -12.17 -3.03
N VAL A 139 0.03 -13.48 -2.95
CA VAL A 139 -0.83 -14.33 -3.79
C VAL A 139 -2.16 -14.42 -3.05
N GLY A 140 -3.19 -13.73 -3.54
CA GLY A 140 -4.52 -13.73 -2.92
C GLY A 140 -5.04 -15.16 -2.72
N GLU A 141 -5.79 -15.39 -1.63
CA GLU A 141 -6.43 -16.69 -1.36
C GLU A 141 -7.36 -17.15 -2.50
N GLU A 142 -7.75 -16.23 -3.39
CA GLU A 142 -8.56 -16.52 -4.58
C GLU A 142 -7.77 -17.08 -5.77
N SER A 143 -6.45 -17.08 -5.74
CA SER A 143 -5.66 -17.72 -6.81
C SER A 143 -5.56 -19.25 -6.68
N SER A 144 -6.17 -19.84 -5.64
CA SER A 144 -6.47 -21.29 -5.58
C SER A 144 -7.86 -21.62 -6.15
N LEU A 145 -8.54 -20.64 -6.75
CA LEU A 145 -9.84 -20.86 -7.38
C LEU A 145 -9.64 -21.50 -8.75
N ASP A 146 -10.16 -22.70 -8.82
CA ASP A 146 -10.65 -23.44 -9.98
C ASP A 146 -10.12 -23.01 -11.37
N MET A 147 -9.34 -23.90 -11.94
CA MET A 147 -9.04 -23.95 -13.37
C MET A 147 -10.29 -23.92 -14.26
N SER A 148 -11.49 -23.91 -13.68
CA SER A 148 -12.78 -23.85 -14.40
C SER A 148 -13.26 -22.43 -14.72
N ASP A 149 -12.71 -21.39 -14.10
CA ASP A 149 -13.12 -19.98 -14.33
C ASP A 149 -12.28 -19.26 -15.41
N LEU A 150 -11.44 -19.98 -16.15
CA LEU A 150 -10.71 -19.50 -17.32
C LEU A 150 -11.61 -19.33 -18.57
N GLY A 151 -12.94 -19.39 -18.41
CA GLY A 151 -13.92 -19.47 -19.49
C GLY A 151 -14.01 -18.23 -20.40
N GLU A 152 -13.74 -17.04 -19.93
CA GLU A 152 -13.69 -15.84 -20.77
C GLU A 152 -12.39 -15.05 -20.54
N ARG A 153 -11.65 -14.83 -21.64
CA ARG A 153 -10.46 -13.94 -21.60
C ARG A 153 -10.89 -12.53 -21.21
N ASP A 154 -10.18 -11.93 -20.25
CA ASP A 154 -10.41 -10.52 -19.89
C ASP A 154 -10.31 -9.65 -21.15
N PRO A 155 -11.21 -8.68 -21.35
CA PRO A 155 -11.16 -7.77 -22.50
C PRO A 155 -9.81 -7.05 -22.69
N LEU A 156 -9.06 -6.86 -21.60
CA LEU A 156 -7.74 -6.22 -21.63
C LEU A 156 -6.58 -7.22 -21.75
N PHE A 157 -6.86 -8.50 -22.04
CA PHE A 157 -5.84 -9.54 -22.16
C PHE A 157 -4.77 -9.20 -23.18
N ARG A 158 -5.15 -8.71 -24.37
CA ARG A 158 -4.23 -8.32 -25.43
C ARG A 158 -3.37 -7.13 -25.01
N GLU A 159 -3.98 -6.10 -24.47
CA GLU A 159 -3.27 -4.91 -24.01
C GLU A 159 -2.29 -5.23 -22.87
N ALA A 160 -2.68 -6.11 -21.96
CA ALA A 160 -1.80 -6.58 -20.90
C ALA A 160 -0.59 -7.35 -21.45
N ALA A 161 -0.80 -8.23 -22.45
CA ALA A 161 0.29 -8.93 -23.13
C ALA A 161 1.27 -7.95 -23.78
N GLU A 162 0.76 -6.95 -24.49
CA GLU A 162 1.57 -5.91 -25.14
C GLU A 162 2.43 -5.15 -24.13
N VAL A 163 1.84 -4.75 -22.99
CA VAL A 163 2.55 -4.05 -21.90
C VAL A 163 3.71 -4.90 -21.37
N LEU A 164 3.51 -6.20 -21.15
CA LEU A 164 4.55 -7.08 -20.61
C LEU A 164 5.63 -7.38 -21.63
N VAL A 165 5.26 -7.60 -22.90
CA VAL A 165 6.23 -7.87 -23.98
C VAL A 165 7.10 -6.65 -24.26
N ILE A 166 6.54 -5.45 -24.29
CA ILE A 166 7.32 -4.21 -24.44
C ILE A 166 8.30 -4.01 -23.29
N ALA A 167 7.86 -4.27 -22.06
CA ALA A 167 8.68 -4.08 -20.87
C ALA A 167 9.65 -5.25 -20.61
N GLN A 168 9.44 -6.41 -21.25
CA GLN A 168 10.15 -7.67 -20.99
C GLN A 168 10.15 -8.04 -19.49
N GLN A 169 9.02 -7.75 -18.82
CA GLN A 169 8.85 -7.96 -17.38
C GLN A 169 7.43 -8.43 -17.07
N GLY A 170 7.28 -9.68 -16.63
CA GLY A 170 6.01 -10.31 -16.28
C GLY A 170 5.59 -9.93 -14.84
N SER A 171 5.08 -8.74 -14.65
CA SER A 171 4.69 -8.21 -13.31
C SER A 171 3.25 -7.73 -13.29
N ALA A 172 2.46 -8.26 -12.32
CA ALA A 172 1.10 -7.80 -12.07
C ALA A 172 1.05 -6.30 -11.72
N SER A 173 2.03 -5.80 -10.97
CA SER A 173 2.13 -4.39 -10.62
C SER A 173 2.40 -3.49 -11.83
N LEU A 174 3.07 -4.01 -12.86
CA LEU A 174 3.26 -3.30 -14.12
C LEU A 174 1.94 -3.17 -14.89
N ILE A 175 1.16 -4.26 -14.98
CA ILE A 175 -0.18 -4.27 -15.57
C ILE A 175 -1.09 -3.31 -14.83
N GLN A 176 -1.14 -3.39 -13.50
CA GLN A 176 -1.94 -2.52 -12.65
C GLN A 176 -1.66 -1.03 -12.94
N ARG A 177 -0.40 -0.65 -12.94
CA ARG A 177 0.02 0.74 -13.16
C ARG A 177 -0.25 1.23 -14.58
N LYS A 178 0.01 0.40 -15.58
CA LYS A 178 -0.12 0.79 -16.99
C LYS A 178 -1.57 0.84 -17.46
N LEU A 179 -2.38 -0.14 -17.04
CA LEU A 179 -3.77 -0.26 -17.44
C LEU A 179 -4.75 0.32 -16.40
N LYS A 180 -4.23 0.89 -15.27
CA LYS A 180 -5.02 1.48 -14.18
C LYS A 180 -6.06 0.51 -13.61
N LEU A 181 -5.66 -0.73 -13.38
CA LEU A 181 -6.51 -1.79 -12.87
C LEU A 181 -6.35 -1.98 -11.36
N GLY A 182 -7.38 -2.55 -10.72
CA GLY A 182 -7.26 -3.07 -9.36
C GLY A 182 -6.32 -4.29 -9.32
N TYR A 183 -5.72 -4.52 -8.13
CA TYR A 183 -4.72 -5.58 -7.93
C TYR A 183 -5.24 -6.97 -8.34
N ASN A 184 -6.44 -7.33 -7.93
CA ASN A 184 -7.04 -8.65 -8.20
C ASN A 184 -7.26 -8.88 -9.71
N ARG A 185 -7.67 -7.85 -10.46
CA ARG A 185 -7.84 -7.97 -11.92
C ARG A 185 -6.50 -8.09 -12.64
N ALA A 186 -5.48 -7.34 -12.19
CA ALA A 186 -4.13 -7.46 -12.73
C ALA A 186 -3.50 -8.84 -12.44
N GLY A 187 -3.79 -9.40 -11.24
CA GLY A 187 -3.42 -10.77 -10.88
C GLY A 187 -4.05 -11.81 -11.81
N ARG A 188 -5.37 -11.77 -11.99
CA ARG A 188 -6.06 -12.68 -12.94
C ARG A 188 -5.54 -12.56 -14.37
N LEU A 189 -5.25 -11.34 -14.82
CA LEU A 189 -4.70 -11.11 -16.15
C LEU A 189 -3.33 -11.78 -16.34
N ILE A 190 -2.43 -11.66 -15.36
CA ILE A 190 -1.11 -12.28 -15.46
C ILE A 190 -1.20 -13.81 -15.39
N ASP A 191 -2.17 -14.36 -14.67
CA ASP A 191 -2.41 -15.81 -14.62
C ASP A 191 -3.01 -16.32 -15.94
N GLN A 192 -3.90 -15.56 -16.59
CA GLN A 192 -4.37 -15.86 -17.95
C GLN A 192 -3.23 -15.80 -18.97
N LEU A 193 -2.30 -14.84 -18.83
CA LEU A 193 -1.13 -14.72 -19.69
C LEU A 193 -0.12 -15.88 -19.48
N GLU A 194 -0.01 -16.39 -18.26
CA GLU A 194 0.76 -17.60 -17.96
C GLU A 194 0.10 -18.83 -18.61
N ALA A 195 -1.20 -19.03 -18.39
CA ALA A 195 -1.95 -20.14 -19.00
C ALA A 195 -1.88 -20.12 -20.54
N ALA A 196 -1.77 -18.93 -21.13
CA ALA A 196 -1.60 -18.77 -22.58
C ALA A 196 -0.12 -18.94 -23.04
N GLY A 197 0.84 -19.10 -22.14
CA GLY A 197 2.25 -19.26 -22.48
C GLY A 197 2.95 -17.96 -22.90
N ILE A 198 2.40 -16.82 -22.57
CA ILE A 198 3.00 -15.50 -22.86
C ILE A 198 4.04 -15.13 -21.79
N VAL A 199 3.77 -15.50 -20.53
CA VAL A 199 4.72 -15.39 -19.42
C VAL A 199 4.98 -16.75 -18.79
N GLY A 200 6.13 -16.90 -18.16
CA GLY A 200 6.52 -18.10 -17.43
C GLY A 200 5.81 -18.22 -16.08
N PRO A 201 6.02 -19.35 -15.37
CA PRO A 201 5.40 -19.62 -14.08
C PRO A 201 5.83 -18.63 -13.01
N PHE A 202 5.02 -18.55 -11.96
CA PHE A 202 5.32 -17.73 -10.80
C PHE A 202 6.56 -18.23 -10.05
N GLU A 203 7.57 -17.36 -9.91
CA GLU A 203 8.84 -17.64 -9.22
C GLU A 203 8.99 -16.86 -7.90
N GLY A 204 7.92 -16.70 -7.13
CA GLY A 204 7.93 -16.00 -5.86
C GLY A 204 8.03 -14.47 -6.01
N SER A 205 9.03 -13.84 -5.41
CA SER A 205 9.16 -12.37 -5.41
C SER A 205 9.74 -11.77 -6.70
N LYS A 206 10.12 -12.59 -7.67
CA LYS A 206 10.67 -12.12 -8.94
C LYS A 206 9.55 -11.92 -9.96
N ALA A 207 9.71 -10.92 -10.83
CA ALA A 207 8.85 -10.80 -12.00
C ALA A 207 8.96 -12.05 -12.87
N ARG A 208 7.81 -12.57 -13.35
CA ARG A 208 7.78 -13.73 -14.25
C ARG A 208 8.55 -13.44 -15.54
N GLN A 209 9.18 -14.44 -16.07
CA GLN A 209 9.88 -14.32 -17.35
C GLN A 209 8.86 -14.11 -18.48
N VAL A 210 9.10 -13.16 -19.38
CA VAL A 210 8.31 -13.01 -20.61
C VAL A 210 8.85 -13.98 -21.64
N LEU A 211 7.99 -14.89 -22.12
CA LEU A 211 8.38 -15.96 -23.06
C LEU A 211 8.34 -15.49 -24.51
N ILE A 212 7.58 -14.45 -24.81
CA ILE A 212 7.48 -13.83 -26.13
C ILE A 212 8.48 -12.68 -26.22
N ARG A 213 9.34 -12.72 -27.20
CA ARG A 213 10.53 -11.88 -27.28
C ARG A 213 10.27 -10.45 -27.79
N ASP A 214 9.27 -10.26 -28.65
CA ASP A 214 8.96 -8.98 -29.26
C ASP A 214 7.48 -8.88 -29.72
N MET A 215 7.06 -7.70 -30.15
CA MET A 215 5.69 -7.43 -30.59
C MET A 215 5.31 -8.20 -31.85
N GLN A 216 6.26 -8.51 -32.71
CA GLN A 216 6.01 -9.26 -33.94
C GLN A 216 5.65 -10.71 -33.61
N ALA A 217 6.38 -11.33 -32.68
CA ALA A 217 6.06 -12.65 -32.15
C ALA A 217 4.71 -12.69 -31.42
N LEU A 218 4.35 -11.62 -30.70
CA LEU A 218 3.05 -11.50 -30.04
C LEU A 218 1.90 -11.42 -31.07
N GLU A 219 2.06 -10.66 -32.12
CA GLU A 219 1.09 -10.60 -33.23
C GLU A 219 0.87 -11.96 -33.89
N GLN A 220 1.95 -12.71 -34.14
CA GLN A 220 1.86 -14.06 -34.66
C GLN A 220 1.13 -15.01 -33.71
N PHE A 221 1.33 -14.86 -32.40
CA PHE A 221 0.62 -15.64 -31.38
C PHE A 221 -0.89 -15.39 -31.39
N PHE A 222 -1.33 -14.14 -31.56
CA PHE A 222 -2.75 -13.82 -31.62
C PHE A 222 -3.45 -14.17 -32.93
N ASN A 223 -2.70 -14.40 -34.00
CA ASN A 223 -3.21 -14.75 -35.33
C ASN A 223 -3.22 -16.28 -35.62
N GLN A 224 -2.83 -17.09 -34.64
CA GLN A 224 -2.96 -18.55 -34.67
C GLN A 224 -4.29 -19.00 -34.04
#